data_d846572d304a818eac63656988dae548
#
_entry.id   d846572d304a818eac63656988dae548
#
_cell.length_a   1.000
_cell.length_b   1.000
_cell.length_c   1.000
_cell.angle_alpha   90.00
_cell.angle_beta   90.00
_cell.angle_gamma   90.00
#
_symmetry.space_group_name_H-M   'P 1'
#
loop_
_entity.id
_entity.type
_entity.pdbx_description
1 polymer ?
#
loop_
_entity_poly.entity_id
_entity_poly.type
_entity_poly.pdbx_seq_one_letter_code
_entity_poly.pdbx_strand_id
1 'polypeptide(L)'
;MIHKPVTMIGLILFMMTMGFVFNACDTETPEQRAKKDREKIIEYLKEHDMYDDAEEHSSGVFYVIEKEGSGSYPNNNSIVKVTYHGYLLDGEMFDNRFESTMRLTNQIRGMQIGLTFFQRGSEGWILIPSELGYGEYGTVGIPRNANLAFEVEMIDFN
;
A
#
# COMPACT_ATOMS: atom_id res chain seq x y z
N MET A 1 -27.16 -54.32 -64.17
CA MET A 1 -27.27 -52.90 -64.33
C MET A 1 -27.41 -52.27 -62.94
N ILE A 2 -26.43 -51.58 -62.52
CA ILE A 2 -26.19 -51.32 -61.10
C ILE A 2 -26.50 -49.87 -60.88
N HIS A 3 -27.52 -49.51 -60.08
CA HIS A 3 -27.74 -48.14 -59.61
C HIS A 3 -27.02 -47.93 -58.30
N LYS A 4 -26.14 -47.00 -58.31
CA LYS A 4 -25.51 -46.50 -57.08
C LYS A 4 -26.40 -45.43 -56.37
N PRO A 5 -26.59 -45.54 -55.08
CA PRO A 5 -27.24 -44.42 -54.33
C PRO A 5 -26.32 -43.26 -54.10
N VAL A 6 -26.88 -42.06 -54.22
CA VAL A 6 -26.27 -40.80 -53.97
C VAL A 6 -26.14 -40.59 -52.45
N THR A 7 -24.93 -40.46 -51.95
CA THR A 7 -24.65 -40.15 -50.57
C THR A 7 -24.98 -38.68 -50.28
N MET A 8 -25.92 -38.45 -49.38
CA MET A 8 -26.23 -37.15 -48.82
C MET A 8 -25.05 -36.67 -47.98
N ILE A 9 -24.41 -35.61 -48.46
CA ILE A 9 -23.39 -34.91 -47.71
C ILE A 9 -24.12 -34.05 -46.67
N GLY A 10 -24.03 -34.47 -45.39
CA GLY A 10 -24.52 -33.67 -44.26
C GLY A 10 -23.68 -32.43 -44.08
N LEU A 11 -24.34 -31.30 -44.28
CA LEU A 11 -23.79 -29.97 -44.03
C LEU A 11 -23.72 -29.78 -42.49
N ILE A 12 -22.57 -30.08 -41.90
CA ILE A 12 -22.31 -29.74 -40.50
C ILE A 12 -22.08 -28.22 -40.42
N LEU A 13 -23.12 -27.52 -39.99
CA LEU A 13 -23.06 -26.10 -39.64
C LEU A 13 -22.23 -25.96 -38.36
N PHE A 14 -20.93 -25.69 -38.50
CA PHE A 14 -20.05 -25.35 -37.43
C PHE A 14 -20.41 -23.93 -36.94
N MET A 15 -21.31 -23.86 -35.95
CA MET A 15 -21.61 -22.64 -35.24
C MET A 15 -20.39 -22.27 -34.41
N MET A 16 -19.54 -21.42 -35.00
CA MET A 16 -18.44 -20.75 -34.31
C MET A 16 -19.07 -19.75 -33.35
N THR A 17 -19.33 -20.17 -32.12
CA THR A 17 -19.69 -19.25 -31.02
C THR A 17 -18.46 -18.41 -30.72
N MET A 18 -18.41 -17.28 -31.34
CA MET A 18 -17.47 -16.22 -31.01
C MET A 18 -17.83 -15.72 -29.62
N GLY A 19 -17.19 -16.34 -28.61
CA GLY A 19 -17.26 -15.90 -27.23
C GLY A 19 -16.69 -14.49 -27.17
N PHE A 20 -17.58 -13.49 -27.11
CA PHE A 20 -17.21 -12.16 -26.66
C PHE A 20 -16.73 -12.30 -25.22
N VAL A 21 -15.41 -12.43 -25.04
CA VAL A 21 -14.79 -12.15 -23.76
C VAL A 21 -14.97 -10.65 -23.55
N PHE A 22 -16.06 -10.29 -22.86
CA PHE A 22 -16.12 -9.00 -22.21
C PHE A 22 -14.93 -8.98 -21.24
N ASN A 23 -13.84 -8.34 -21.63
CA ASN A 23 -12.93 -7.77 -20.67
C ASN A 23 -13.76 -6.74 -19.88
N ALA A 24 -14.45 -7.23 -18.84
CA ALA A 24 -14.89 -6.37 -17.77
C ALA A 24 -13.62 -5.64 -17.33
N CYS A 25 -13.59 -4.33 -17.50
CA CYS A 25 -12.62 -3.48 -16.83
C CYS A 25 -12.87 -3.75 -15.34
N ASP A 26 -12.07 -4.63 -14.74
CA ASP A 26 -12.09 -4.91 -13.31
C ASP A 26 -11.73 -3.59 -12.63
N THR A 27 -12.75 -2.81 -12.34
CA THR A 27 -12.63 -1.67 -11.42
C THR A 27 -12.44 -2.30 -10.05
N GLU A 28 -11.16 -2.40 -9.63
CA GLU A 28 -10.78 -2.90 -8.32
C GLU A 28 -11.57 -2.16 -7.24
N THR A 29 -12.27 -2.92 -6.39
CA THR A 29 -13.03 -2.32 -5.29
C THR A 29 -12.09 -1.81 -4.21
N PRO A 30 -12.52 -0.86 -3.35
CA PRO A 30 -11.72 -0.41 -2.21
C PRO A 30 -11.26 -1.56 -1.30
N GLU A 31 -12.11 -2.57 -1.07
CA GLU A 31 -11.78 -3.73 -0.25
C GLU A 31 -10.72 -4.61 -0.91
N GLN A 32 -10.80 -4.81 -2.22
CA GLN A 32 -9.80 -5.55 -2.99
C GLN A 32 -8.46 -4.82 -2.97
N ARG A 33 -8.47 -3.48 -3.10
CA ARG A 33 -7.30 -2.63 -2.99
C ARG A 33 -6.67 -2.74 -1.61
N ALA A 34 -7.43 -2.55 -0.55
CA ALA A 34 -6.94 -2.63 0.83
C ALA A 34 -6.30 -4.00 1.13
N LYS A 35 -6.93 -5.09 0.66
CA LYS A 35 -6.36 -6.44 0.79
C LYS A 35 -5.02 -6.57 0.07
N LYS A 36 -4.94 -6.11 -1.17
CA LYS A 36 -3.71 -6.16 -1.98
C LYS A 36 -2.60 -5.30 -1.39
N ASP A 37 -2.92 -4.12 -0.89
CA ASP A 37 -1.97 -3.24 -0.23
C ASP A 37 -1.41 -3.90 1.03
N ARG A 38 -2.30 -4.51 1.85
CA ARG A 38 -1.90 -5.25 3.04
C ARG A 38 -0.97 -6.42 2.71
N GLU A 39 -1.28 -7.20 1.67
CA GLU A 39 -0.44 -8.33 1.23
C GLU A 39 0.97 -7.85 0.84
N LYS A 40 1.08 -6.77 0.09
CA LYS A 40 2.37 -6.16 -0.29
C LYS A 40 3.16 -5.62 0.90
N ILE A 41 2.49 -4.99 1.85
CA ILE A 41 3.14 -4.50 3.07
C ILE A 41 3.69 -5.66 3.89
N ILE A 42 2.92 -6.75 4.04
CA ILE A 42 3.39 -7.95 4.75
C ILE A 42 4.57 -8.59 4.02
N GLU A 43 4.57 -8.64 2.68
CA GLU A 43 5.69 -9.14 1.89
C GLU A 43 6.94 -8.29 2.15
N TYR A 44 6.83 -6.96 2.07
CA TYR A 44 7.91 -6.03 2.37
C TYR A 44 8.47 -6.22 3.80
N LEU A 45 7.60 -6.32 4.80
CA LEU A 45 8.02 -6.57 6.20
C LEU A 45 8.80 -7.87 6.35
N LYS A 46 8.40 -8.94 5.63
CA LYS A 46 9.13 -10.22 5.65
C LYS A 46 10.47 -10.16 4.93
N GLU A 47 10.54 -9.46 3.80
CA GLU A 47 11.79 -9.27 3.05
C GLU A 47 12.84 -8.47 3.80
N HIS A 48 12.40 -7.63 4.76
CA HIS A 48 13.28 -6.80 5.58
C HIS A 48 13.43 -7.29 7.03
N ASP A 49 13.00 -8.53 7.32
CA ASP A 49 13.07 -9.15 8.66
C ASP A 49 12.36 -8.35 9.76
N MET A 50 11.32 -7.57 9.41
CA MET A 50 10.57 -6.71 10.34
C MET A 50 9.19 -7.28 10.72
N TYR A 51 8.75 -8.38 10.11
CA TYR A 51 7.37 -8.86 10.22
C TYR A 51 6.97 -9.27 11.64
N ASP A 52 7.89 -9.89 12.38
CA ASP A 52 7.61 -10.42 13.73
C ASP A 52 7.48 -9.30 14.79
N ASP A 53 8.08 -8.14 14.51
CA ASP A 53 8.04 -6.93 15.37
C ASP A 53 6.99 -5.90 14.90
N ALA A 54 6.30 -6.17 13.79
CA ALA A 54 5.33 -5.26 13.23
C ALA A 54 3.96 -5.34 13.90
N GLU A 55 3.40 -4.20 14.24
CA GLU A 55 2.03 -4.07 14.69
C GLU A 55 1.14 -3.46 13.61
N GLU A 56 -0.10 -3.98 13.48
CA GLU A 56 -1.09 -3.48 12.52
C GLU A 56 -2.19 -2.70 13.23
N HIS A 57 -2.32 -1.42 12.91
CA HIS A 57 -3.44 -0.61 13.35
C HIS A 57 -4.71 -0.95 12.54
N SER A 58 -5.89 -0.79 13.14
CA SER A 58 -7.20 -1.09 12.52
C SER A 58 -7.48 -0.35 11.20
N SER A 59 -6.73 0.70 10.89
CA SER A 59 -6.79 1.42 9.61
C SER A 59 -5.98 0.76 8.49
N GLY A 60 -5.19 -0.29 8.79
CA GLY A 60 -4.26 -0.94 7.86
C GLY A 60 -2.86 -0.32 7.83
N VAL A 61 -2.58 0.71 8.64
CA VAL A 61 -1.20 1.20 8.85
C VAL A 61 -0.45 0.18 9.70
N PHE A 62 0.76 -0.20 9.28
CA PHE A 62 1.70 -0.97 10.08
C PHE A 62 2.78 -0.07 10.65
N TYR A 63 3.27 -0.41 11.83
CA TYR A 63 4.42 0.25 12.42
C TYR A 63 5.33 -0.76 13.11
N VAL A 64 6.62 -0.44 13.14
CA VAL A 64 7.67 -1.22 13.81
C VAL A 64 8.46 -0.24 14.67
N ILE A 65 8.61 -0.52 15.95
CA ILE A 65 9.46 0.27 16.84
C ILE A 65 10.77 -0.49 17.04
N GLU A 66 11.82 -0.04 16.36
CA GLU A 66 13.15 -0.64 16.45
C GLU A 66 13.90 -0.18 17.70
N LYS A 67 13.64 1.07 18.10
CA LYS A 67 14.17 1.66 19.32
C LYS A 67 13.07 2.35 20.09
N GLU A 68 12.86 1.91 21.31
CA GLU A 68 11.90 2.51 22.21
C GLU A 68 12.33 3.93 22.65
N GLY A 69 11.36 4.83 22.67
CA GLY A 69 11.52 6.14 23.25
C GLY A 69 11.07 6.20 24.70
N SER A 70 10.71 7.39 25.16
CA SER A 70 10.22 7.57 26.52
C SER A 70 9.17 8.66 26.65
N GLY A 71 8.33 8.56 27.70
CA GLY A 71 7.33 9.58 28.04
C GLY A 71 5.98 9.31 27.40
N SER A 72 5.27 10.38 27.05
CA SER A 72 3.95 10.32 26.42
C SER A 72 4.05 10.06 24.93
N TYR A 73 2.88 9.85 24.31
CA TYR A 73 2.72 9.75 22.86
C TYR A 73 2.14 11.04 22.31
N PRO A 74 2.48 11.43 21.06
CA PRO A 74 1.81 12.55 20.41
C PRO A 74 0.35 12.19 20.09
N ASN A 75 -0.46 13.19 19.92
CA ASN A 75 -1.84 13.04 19.47
C ASN A 75 -2.01 13.71 18.08
N ASN A 76 -3.16 13.51 17.44
CA ASN A 76 -3.42 14.00 16.10
C ASN A 76 -3.25 15.54 15.93
N ASN A 77 -3.31 16.32 16.99
CA ASN A 77 -3.13 17.77 16.94
C ASN A 77 -1.69 18.23 17.22
N SER A 78 -0.82 17.29 17.58
CA SER A 78 0.57 17.60 17.93
C SER A 78 1.34 18.20 16.76
N ILE A 79 2.29 19.05 17.10
CA ILE A 79 3.39 19.44 16.22
C ILE A 79 4.55 18.55 16.60
N VAL A 80 5.06 17.80 15.64
CA VAL A 80 6.16 16.84 15.82
C VAL A 80 7.43 17.37 15.16
N LYS A 81 8.58 17.05 15.74
CA LYS A 81 9.91 17.23 15.15
C LYS A 81 10.46 15.85 14.87
N VAL A 82 10.67 15.51 13.60
CA VAL A 82 11.10 14.18 13.14
C VAL A 82 12.21 14.27 12.11
N THR A 83 13.06 13.25 12.06
CA THR A 83 13.84 12.88 10.88
C THR A 83 13.11 11.73 10.20
N TYR A 84 12.98 11.76 8.87
CA TYR A 84 12.43 10.62 8.16
C TYR A 84 12.99 10.45 6.75
N HIS A 85 12.92 9.21 6.26
CA HIS A 85 13.18 8.83 4.89
C HIS A 85 11.95 8.11 4.35
N GLY A 86 11.41 8.58 3.21
CA GLY A 86 10.24 7.99 2.56
C GLY A 86 10.62 7.18 1.35
N TYR A 87 10.15 5.93 1.29
CA TYR A 87 10.45 4.96 0.24
C TYR A 87 9.17 4.38 -0.36
N LEU A 88 9.21 4.08 -1.65
CA LEU A 88 8.33 3.10 -2.25
C LEU A 88 8.74 1.68 -1.80
N LEU A 89 7.83 0.69 -1.90
CA LEU A 89 8.16 -0.68 -1.47
C LEU A 89 9.19 -1.39 -2.37
N ASP A 90 9.56 -0.82 -3.52
CA ASP A 90 10.66 -1.28 -4.37
C ASP A 90 12.02 -0.69 -4.00
N GLY A 91 12.06 0.14 -2.93
CA GLY A 91 13.26 0.76 -2.40
C GLY A 91 13.60 2.13 -3.00
N GLU A 92 12.81 2.66 -3.96
CA GLU A 92 13.00 4.02 -4.47
C GLU A 92 12.68 5.05 -3.39
N MET A 93 13.66 5.91 -3.04
CA MET A 93 13.45 7.01 -2.09
C MET A 93 12.76 8.18 -2.81
N PHE A 94 11.62 8.63 -2.29
CA PHE A 94 10.88 9.76 -2.86
C PHE A 94 10.94 11.02 -2.00
N ASP A 95 11.22 10.92 -0.69
CA ASP A 95 11.36 12.08 0.21
C ASP A 95 12.34 11.78 1.33
N ASN A 96 13.01 12.83 1.82
CA ASN A 96 13.79 12.78 3.05
C ASN A 96 13.71 14.11 3.78
N ARG A 97 13.71 14.07 5.10
CA ARG A 97 13.69 15.25 5.96
C ARG A 97 14.55 15.04 7.18
N PHE A 98 15.41 15.99 7.43
CA PHE A 98 16.22 16.02 8.63
C PHE A 98 15.67 17.07 9.61
N GLU A 99 15.40 16.64 10.85
CA GLU A 99 14.88 17.50 11.93
C GLU A 99 13.69 18.41 11.49
N SER A 100 12.79 17.88 10.70
CA SER A 100 11.64 18.63 10.18
C SER A 100 10.55 18.79 11.24
N THR A 101 10.08 20.02 11.41
CA THR A 101 8.93 20.30 12.29
C THR A 101 7.65 20.38 11.47
N MET A 102 6.67 19.55 11.80
CA MET A 102 5.42 19.48 11.07
C MET A 102 4.21 19.28 12.00
N ARG A 103 3.08 19.87 11.61
CA ARG A 103 1.80 19.59 12.26
C ARG A 103 1.21 18.30 11.69
N LEU A 104 0.82 17.35 12.54
CA LEU A 104 0.28 16.05 12.09
C LEU A 104 -0.96 16.20 11.21
N THR A 105 -1.87 17.13 11.54
CA THR A 105 -3.09 17.36 10.73
C THR A 105 -2.82 17.78 9.29
N ASN A 106 -1.60 18.21 8.96
CA ASN A 106 -1.20 18.63 7.60
C ASN A 106 -0.50 17.51 6.81
N GLN A 107 -0.33 16.34 7.41
CA GLN A 107 0.34 15.19 6.78
C GLN A 107 -0.66 14.25 6.11
N ILE A 108 -0.16 13.33 5.27
CA ILE A 108 -0.98 12.22 4.74
C ILE A 108 -1.54 11.40 5.91
N ARG A 109 -2.71 10.80 5.70
CA ARG A 109 -3.46 10.17 6.77
C ARG A 109 -2.68 9.05 7.47
N GLY A 110 -1.90 8.28 6.73
CA GLY A 110 -1.06 7.24 7.29
C GLY A 110 -0.01 7.76 8.26
N MET A 111 0.65 8.91 7.96
CA MET A 111 1.59 9.56 8.87
C MET A 111 0.91 10.12 10.12
N GLN A 112 -0.30 10.69 9.97
CA GLN A 112 -1.09 11.15 11.13
C GLN A 112 -1.35 10.02 12.12
N ILE A 113 -1.62 8.81 11.64
CA ILE A 113 -1.89 7.62 12.45
C ILE A 113 -0.57 7.06 13.00
N GLY A 114 0.37 6.76 12.11
CA GLY A 114 1.61 6.04 12.45
C GLY A 114 2.46 6.78 13.49
N LEU A 115 2.63 8.10 13.34
CA LEU A 115 3.44 8.88 14.28
C LEU A 115 2.87 8.93 15.70
N THR A 116 1.58 8.63 15.90
CA THR A 116 1.01 8.56 17.26
C THR A 116 1.51 7.38 18.08
N PHE A 117 2.22 6.44 17.48
CA PHE A 117 2.82 5.28 18.16
C PHE A 117 4.30 5.50 18.53
N PHE A 118 4.87 6.65 18.16
CA PHE A 118 6.27 6.98 18.41
C PHE A 118 6.42 7.94 19.59
N GLN A 119 7.05 7.48 20.65
CA GLN A 119 7.44 8.31 21.78
C GLN A 119 8.66 9.18 21.42
N ARG A 120 8.96 10.19 22.23
CA ARG A 120 10.19 10.98 22.06
C ARG A 120 11.42 10.09 22.16
N GLY A 121 12.27 10.12 21.11
CA GLY A 121 13.47 9.30 20.97
C GLY A 121 13.24 7.91 20.40
N SER A 122 11.99 7.56 19.99
CA SER A 122 11.72 6.32 19.24
C SER A 122 12.27 6.42 17.82
N GLU A 123 12.74 5.28 17.32
CA GLU A 123 13.11 5.06 15.93
C GLU A 123 12.38 3.81 15.41
N GLY A 124 12.09 3.78 14.10
CA GLY A 124 11.43 2.64 13.50
C GLY A 124 10.74 2.97 12.17
N TRP A 125 9.76 2.17 11.80
CA TRP A 125 9.10 2.23 10.50
C TRP A 125 7.60 2.45 10.59
N ILE A 126 7.06 3.16 9.59
CA ILE A 126 5.62 3.29 9.35
C ILE A 126 5.36 2.86 7.91
N LEU A 127 4.52 1.83 7.72
CA LEU A 127 4.11 1.35 6.41
C LEU A 127 2.65 1.71 6.18
N ILE A 128 2.39 2.37 5.06
CA ILE A 128 1.14 3.06 4.79
C ILE A 128 0.50 2.48 3.53
N PRO A 129 -0.72 1.91 3.62
CA PRO A 129 -1.45 1.48 2.44
C PRO A 129 -1.80 2.69 1.56
N SER A 130 -1.92 2.45 0.26
CA SER A 130 -2.03 3.49 -0.75
C SER A 130 -3.14 4.51 -0.50
N GLU A 131 -4.29 4.07 0.00
CA GLU A 131 -5.45 4.93 0.28
C GLU A 131 -5.18 5.95 1.41
N LEU A 132 -4.32 5.62 2.36
CA LEU A 132 -3.91 6.50 3.45
C LEU A 132 -2.66 7.34 3.11
N GLY A 133 -2.11 7.13 1.91
CA GLY A 133 -1.03 7.90 1.30
C GLY A 133 -1.55 8.87 0.25
N TYR A 134 -1.17 8.64 -1.01
CA TYR A 134 -1.53 9.51 -2.15
C TYR A 134 -2.61 8.91 -3.06
N GLY A 135 -3.12 7.73 -2.73
CA GLY A 135 -4.29 7.11 -3.34
C GLY A 135 -4.17 6.82 -4.84
N GLU A 136 -5.32 6.83 -5.50
CA GLU A 136 -5.45 6.52 -6.93
C GLU A 136 -4.81 7.56 -7.88
N TYR A 137 -4.46 8.74 -7.38
CA TYR A 137 -3.88 9.80 -8.20
C TYR A 137 -2.35 9.80 -8.12
N GLY A 138 -1.77 9.34 -7.00
CA GLY A 138 -0.33 9.49 -6.75
C GLY A 138 0.08 10.96 -6.64
N THR A 139 1.38 11.24 -6.77
CA THR A 139 1.94 12.59 -6.87
C THR A 139 3.30 12.53 -7.58
N VAL A 140 3.99 13.67 -7.72
CA VAL A 140 5.32 13.69 -8.34
C VAL A 140 6.27 12.76 -7.57
N GLY A 141 6.86 11.79 -8.27
CA GLY A 141 7.73 10.78 -7.70
C GLY A 141 7.02 9.62 -6.98
N ILE A 142 5.69 9.65 -6.85
CA ILE A 142 4.93 8.57 -6.20
C ILE A 142 3.82 8.07 -7.15
N PRO A 143 3.91 6.82 -7.62
CA PRO A 143 2.91 6.24 -8.52
C PRO A 143 1.51 6.15 -7.90
N ARG A 144 0.52 5.97 -8.77
CA ARG A 144 -0.86 5.65 -8.37
C ARG A 144 -0.89 4.38 -7.54
N ASN A 145 -1.67 4.40 -6.47
CA ASN A 145 -1.88 3.25 -5.60
C ASN A 145 -0.56 2.67 -5.04
N ALA A 146 0.43 3.52 -4.79
CA ALA A 146 1.68 3.12 -4.17
C ALA A 146 1.52 3.02 -2.65
N ASN A 147 1.94 1.89 -2.09
CA ASN A 147 2.18 1.76 -0.67
C ASN A 147 3.49 2.45 -0.32
N LEU A 148 3.58 3.02 0.87
CA LEU A 148 4.72 3.80 1.30
C LEU A 148 5.36 3.20 2.54
N ALA A 149 6.68 3.29 2.63
CA ALA A 149 7.45 2.96 3.82
C ALA A 149 8.20 4.21 4.29
N PHE A 150 8.08 4.54 5.56
CA PHE A 150 8.82 5.64 6.18
C PHE A 150 9.67 5.11 7.31
N GLU A 151 10.98 5.29 7.21
CA GLU A 151 11.90 5.18 8.32
C GLU A 151 11.84 6.49 9.11
N VAL A 152 11.63 6.42 10.42
CA VAL A 152 11.32 7.60 11.23
C VAL A 152 12.12 7.61 12.54
N GLU A 153 12.63 8.79 12.90
CA GLU A 153 13.12 9.13 14.24
C GLU A 153 12.25 10.26 14.81
N MET A 154 11.58 10.00 15.94
CA MET A 154 10.79 11.00 16.68
C MET A 154 11.69 11.77 17.63
N ILE A 155 12.06 13.01 17.26
CA ILE A 155 12.95 13.84 18.05
C ILE A 155 12.19 14.51 19.21
N ASP A 156 11.06 15.17 18.91
CA ASP A 156 10.26 15.89 19.89
C ASP A 156 8.82 16.12 19.41
N PHE A 157 7.93 16.45 20.35
CA PHE A 157 6.57 16.89 20.05
C PHE A 157 5.97 17.68 21.21
N ASN A 158 4.89 18.44 20.96
CA ASN A 158 4.12 19.21 21.95
C ASN A 158 2.63 18.82 21.93
#